data_31742df7ce9dcaa28fa461dc4510ba86
#
_entry.id   31742df7ce9dcaa28fa461dc4510ba86
#
_cell.length_a   1.000
_cell.length_b   1.000
_cell.length_c   1.000
_cell.angle_alpha   90.00
_cell.angle_beta   90.00
_cell.angle_gamma   90.00
#
_symmetry.space_group_name_H-M   'P 1'
#
loop_
_entity.id
_entity.type
_entity.pdbx_description
1 polymer ?
#
loop_
_entity_poly.entity_id
_entity_poly.type
_entity_poly.pdbx_seq_one_letter_code
_entity_poly.pdbx_strand_id
1 'polypeptide(L)' 'MDNYIGKRLDGRYEITELIGQGGMANVYKATDVLDNRIVAVKILKREFSESDEF' A
#
# COMPACT_ATOMS: atom_id res chain seq x y z
N MET A 1 -8.24 10.65 5.26
CA MET A 1 -8.49 9.60 4.29
C MET A 1 -7.20 9.10 3.72
N ASP A 2 -6.98 7.82 3.84
CA ASP A 2 -5.69 7.28 3.45
C ASP A 2 -5.75 6.80 2.01
N ASN A 3 -5.43 7.70 1.11
CA ASN A 3 -5.41 7.38 -0.31
C ASN A 3 -3.97 7.31 -0.77
N TYR A 4 -3.52 6.11 -1.09
CA TYR A 4 -2.15 5.90 -1.50
C TYR A 4 -1.97 5.86 -3.01
N ILE A 5 -3.05 5.90 -3.76
CA ILE A 5 -2.94 5.85 -5.22
C ILE A 5 -2.17 7.06 -5.71
N GLY A 6 -1.17 6.81 -6.53
CA GLY A 6 -0.29 7.85 -7.04
C GLY A 6 0.95 8.06 -6.20
N LYS A 7 1.03 7.45 -5.03
CA LYS A 7 2.20 7.60 -4.18
C LYS A 7 3.22 6.51 -4.46
N ARG A 8 4.47 6.81 -4.18
CA ARG A 8 5.55 5.82 -4.33
C ARG A 8 6.10 5.53 -2.94
N LEU A 9 5.95 4.31 -2.51
CA LEU A 9 6.41 3.89 -1.18
C LEU A 9 7.85 3.44 -1.27
N ASP A 10 8.64 3.87 -0.29
CA ASP A 10 10.04 3.47 -0.20
C ASP A 10 10.81 3.81 -1.47
N GLY A 11 10.35 4.81 -2.22
CA GLY A 11 10.98 5.19 -3.47
C GLY A 11 10.94 4.10 -4.52
N ARG A 12 10.13 3.06 -4.31
CA ARG A 12 10.20 1.87 -5.14
C ARG A 12 8.84 1.39 -5.64
N TYR A 13 7.81 1.45 -4.79
CA TYR A 13 6.52 0.83 -5.12
C TYR A 13 5.51 1.91 -5.44
N GLU A 14 5.22 2.06 -6.72
CA GLU A 14 4.28 3.08 -7.17
C GLU A 14 2.87 2.51 -7.13
N ILE A 15 2.04 3.04 -6.25
CA ILE A 15 0.69 2.53 -6.02
C ILE A 15 -0.21 2.98 -7.16
N THR A 16 -0.85 2.04 -7.82
CA THR A 16 -1.67 2.36 -8.98
C THR A 16 -3.15 2.11 -8.79
N GLU A 17 -3.52 1.16 -7.93
CA GLU A 17 -4.91 0.78 -7.85
C GLU A 17 -5.21 0.14 -6.50
N LEU A 18 -6.42 0.39 -5.98
CA LEU A 18 -6.89 -0.30 -4.78
C LEU A 18 -7.62 -1.55 -5.24
N ILE A 19 -7.16 -2.72 -4.81
CA ILE A 19 -7.72 -3.98 -5.28
C ILE A 19 -8.42 -4.77 -4.18
N GLY A 20 -8.26 -4.39 -2.92
CA GLY A 20 -8.97 -5.08 -1.85
C GLY A 20 -9.08 -4.22 -0.61
N GLN A 21 -10.16 -4.40 0.13
CA GLN A 21 -10.38 -3.68 1.36
C GLN A 21 -10.77 -4.66 2.44
N GLY A 22 -10.08 -4.61 3.57
CA GLY A 22 -10.42 -5.39 4.73
C GLY A 22 -10.67 -4.50 5.92
N GLY A 23 -10.97 -5.11 7.05
CA GLY A 23 -11.22 -4.35 8.27
C GLY A 23 -9.98 -3.67 8.79
N MET A 24 -8.82 -4.31 8.64
CA MET A 24 -7.58 -3.81 9.22
C MET A 24 -6.62 -3.25 8.20
N ALA A 25 -6.79 -3.59 6.94
CA ALA A 25 -5.82 -3.20 5.92
C ALA A 25 -6.47 -3.10 4.57
N ASN A 26 -5.84 -2.35 3.69
CA ASN A 26 -6.20 -2.29 2.28
C ASN A 26 -5.09 -2.94 1.49
N VAL A 27 -5.44 -3.53 0.35
CA VAL A 27 -4.46 -4.13 -0.56
C VAL A 27 -4.46 -3.33 -1.84
N TYR A 28 -3.28 -2.92 -2.25
CA TYR A 28 -3.11 -2.11 -3.46
C TYR A 28 -2.29 -2.86 -4.48
N LYS A 29 -2.56 -2.56 -5.73
CA LYS A 29 -1.70 -2.97 -6.82
C LYS A 29 -0.65 -1.89 -6.99
N ALA A 30 0.59 -2.30 -7.17
CA ALA A 30 1.69 -1.36 -7.30
C ALA A 30 2.67 -1.85 -8.34
N THR A 31 3.45 -0.92 -8.89
CA THR A 31 4.54 -1.26 -9.78
C THR A 31 5.84 -1.14 -9.02
N ASP A 32 6.61 -2.23 -9.01
CA ASP A 32 7.95 -2.21 -8.45
C ASP A 32 8.85 -1.63 -9.52
N VAL A 33 9.23 -0.37 -9.37
CA VAL A 33 9.94 0.33 -10.44
C VAL A 33 11.39 -0.14 -10.58
N LEU A 34 11.92 -0.80 -9.58
CA LEU A 34 13.29 -1.34 -9.67
C LEU A 34 13.31 -2.63 -10.45
N ASP A 35 12.34 -3.51 -10.18
CA ASP A 35 12.25 -4.80 -10.88
C ASP A 35 11.30 -4.75 -12.06
N ASN A 36 10.61 -3.64 -12.25
CA ASN A 36 9.70 -3.43 -13.37
C ASN A 36 8.64 -4.52 -13.43
N ARG A 37 7.94 -4.74 -12.32
CA ARG A 37 6.88 -5.74 -12.28
C ARG A 37 5.78 -5.32 -11.32
N ILE A 38 4.62 -5.94 -11.46
CA ILE A 38 3.44 -5.63 -10.65
C ILE A 38 3.50 -6.46 -9.37
N VAL A 39 3.20 -5.81 -8.26
CA VAL A 39 3.17 -6.47 -6.97
C VAL A 39 1.92 -6.04 -6.20
N ALA A 40 1.58 -6.77 -5.17
CA ALA A 40 0.50 -6.43 -4.26
C ALA A 40 1.12 -5.86 -2.99
N VAL A 41 0.58 -4.75 -2.51
CA VAL A 41 1.07 -4.11 -1.30
C VAL A 41 -0.08 -4.02 -0.31
N LYS A 42 0.11 -4.57 0.87
CA LYS A 42 -0.88 -4.53 1.92
C LYS A 42 -0.52 -3.42 2.88
N ILE A 43 -1.42 -2.48 3.09
CA ILE A 43 -1.17 -1.33 3.95
C ILE A 43 -2.19 -1.33 5.07
N LEU A 44 -1.72 -1.36 6.31
CA LEU A 44 -2.59 -1.33 7.47
C LEU A 44 -3.30 0.02 7.54
N LYS A 45 -4.56 -0.01 7.95
CA LYS A 45 -5.29 1.22 8.14
C LYS A 45 -4.68 1.99 9.30
N ARG A 46 -4.89 3.30 9.28
CA ARG A 46 -4.21 4.17 10.23
C ARG A 46 -4.42 3.77 11.68
N GLU A 47 -5.64 3.43 12.04
CA GLU A 47 -5.91 3.13 13.45
C GLU A 47 -5.19 1.90 13.92
N PHE A 48 -4.72 1.05 13.01
CA PHE A 48 -3.96 -0.14 13.38
C PHE A 48 -2.47 0.10 13.24
N SER A 49 -2.07 0.90 12.27
CA SER A 49 -0.64 1.13 12.05
C SER A 49 -0.04 2.07 13.07
N GLU A 50 -0.87 2.84 13.77
CA GLU A 50 -0.35 3.74 14.79
C GLU A 50 -0.13 3.05 16.11
N SER A 51 -0.49 1.80 16.22
CA SER A 51 -0.23 1.06 17.44
C SER A 51 1.25 0.78 17.52
N ASP A 52 1.85 1.19 18.61
CA ASP A 52 3.28 1.06 18.73
C ASP A 52 3.74 -0.34 18.79
N GLU A 53 2.85 -1.24 19.11
CA GLU A 53 3.22 -2.63 19.22
C GLU A 53 3.51 -3.25 17.89
N PHE A 54 3.17 -2.59 16.85
CA PHE A 54 3.50 -3.09 15.52
C PHE A 54 4.88 -2.61 15.09
#